data_89a99084c8d79620986715b6aef1f767
#
_entry.id   89a99084c8d79620986715b6aef1f767
#
_cell.length_a   1.000
_cell.length_b   1.000
_cell.length_c   1.000
_cell.angle_alpha   90.00
_cell.angle_beta   90.00
_cell.angle_gamma   90.00
#
_symmetry.space_group_name_H-M   'P 1'
#
loop_
_entity.id
_entity.type
_entity.pdbx_description
1 polymer ?
#
loop_
_entity_poly.entity_id
_entity_poly.type
_entity_poly.pdbx_seq_one_letter_code
_entity_poly.pdbx_strand_id
1 'polypeptide(L)'
;GRSPGDGAPGGSGGGGDFGNVGGPGNDPPACSAYCAPQGSDGGAGGPAPESGGGGGGRGGAGQAGDSGPADAGGDGGIGLANLIAPAYPLGTVFAGGGGGASGNGGGDGGAGGPGGGGRGGQHCGPPSNQALPGTDGLGGGGGGGPGGLAGAGKAGDGGNGVVFLRYATACKTGSHAVTPPANTSATVGSCTVTTFTVTGTITL
;
A
#
# COMPACT_ATOMS: atom_id res chain seq x y z
N GLY A 1 -7.63 13.79 19.65
CA GLY A 1 -6.85 12.64 20.06
C GLY A 1 -7.50 11.39 19.54
N ARG A 2 -6.83 10.62 18.69
CA ARG A 2 -7.25 9.25 18.39
C ARG A 2 -6.85 8.39 19.58
N SER A 3 -7.72 7.54 20.04
CA SER A 3 -7.33 6.47 20.95
C SER A 3 -6.29 5.62 20.25
N PRO A 4 -5.18 5.26 20.91
CA PRO A 4 -4.26 4.26 20.39
C PRO A 4 -5.04 3.00 20.02
N GLY A 5 -4.68 2.37 18.93
CA GLY A 5 -5.38 1.20 18.47
C GLY A 5 -4.49 0.23 17.71
N ASP A 6 -4.90 -1.03 17.74
CA ASP A 6 -4.30 -2.05 16.90
C ASP A 6 -4.50 -1.68 15.43
N GLY A 7 -3.58 -2.11 14.59
CA GLY A 7 -3.71 -1.98 13.14
C GLY A 7 -4.96 -2.71 12.65
N ALA A 8 -5.68 -2.12 11.69
CA ALA A 8 -6.85 -2.76 11.11
C ALA A 8 -6.44 -4.00 10.29
N PRO A 9 -7.23 -5.11 10.40
CA PRO A 9 -7.03 -6.27 9.53
C PRO A 9 -7.44 -5.97 8.09
N GLY A 10 -6.90 -6.73 7.13
CA GLY A 10 -7.26 -6.55 5.73
C GLY A 10 -6.54 -7.51 4.79
N GLY A 11 -6.68 -7.29 3.48
CA GLY A 11 -5.84 -7.98 2.49
C GLY A 11 -4.36 -7.76 2.79
N SER A 12 -3.97 -6.51 3.13
CA SER A 12 -2.74 -6.18 3.88
C SER A 12 -3.14 -5.51 5.19
N GLY A 13 -2.45 -5.84 6.27
CA GLY A 13 -2.73 -5.30 7.61
C GLY A 13 -2.27 -3.85 7.76
N GLY A 14 -3.00 -3.05 8.53
CA GLY A 14 -2.59 -1.71 8.92
C GLY A 14 -1.47 -1.72 9.95
N GLY A 15 -0.63 -0.68 9.98
CA GLY A 15 0.34 -0.50 11.07
C GLY A 15 -0.37 -0.21 12.40
N GLY A 16 0.20 -0.72 13.49
CA GLY A 16 -0.25 -0.40 14.84
C GLY A 16 0.14 1.03 15.25
N ASP A 17 -0.68 1.61 16.07
CA ASP A 17 -0.42 2.90 16.67
C ASP A 17 0.12 2.68 18.09
N PHE A 18 1.03 3.51 18.54
CA PHE A 18 1.44 3.68 19.93
C PHE A 18 1.48 2.39 20.81
N GLY A 19 2.48 1.57 20.63
CA GLY A 19 2.67 0.35 21.43
C GLY A 19 1.64 -0.76 21.16
N ASN A 20 0.78 -0.58 20.18
CA ASN A 20 -0.22 -1.55 19.76
C ASN A 20 0.32 -2.45 18.62
N VAL A 21 -0.30 -3.59 18.44
CA VAL A 21 0.10 -4.55 17.41
C VAL A 21 -0.33 -4.07 16.02
N GLY A 22 0.42 -4.45 15.01
CA GLY A 22 0.00 -4.31 13.62
C GLY A 22 -1.19 -5.21 13.32
N GLY A 23 -2.02 -4.79 12.38
CA GLY A 23 -3.16 -5.58 11.91
C GLY A 23 -2.71 -6.81 11.14
N PRO A 24 -3.43 -7.94 11.26
CA PRO A 24 -3.16 -9.10 10.43
C PRO A 24 -3.45 -8.81 8.97
N GLY A 25 -2.57 -9.29 8.09
CA GLY A 25 -2.80 -9.37 6.66
C GLY A 25 -3.53 -10.64 6.27
N ASN A 26 -3.98 -10.71 5.02
CA ASN A 26 -4.73 -11.85 4.50
C ASN A 26 -6.01 -12.18 5.30
N ASP A 27 -6.69 -11.12 5.78
CA ASP A 27 -7.94 -11.24 6.53
C ASP A 27 -9.09 -10.54 5.75
N PRO A 28 -10.18 -11.23 5.42
CA PRO A 28 -10.36 -12.67 5.62
C PRO A 28 -9.33 -13.49 4.84
N PRO A 29 -8.96 -14.68 5.33
CA PRO A 29 -7.99 -15.50 4.64
C PRO A 29 -8.45 -15.79 3.20
N ALA A 30 -7.49 -15.71 2.26
CA ALA A 30 -7.76 -16.11 0.89
C ALA A 30 -8.30 -17.56 0.85
N CYS A 31 -9.09 -17.87 -0.16
CA CYS A 31 -9.75 -19.17 -0.33
C CYS A 31 -8.79 -20.34 -0.08
N SER A 32 -9.29 -21.36 0.57
CA SER A 32 -8.59 -22.33 1.42
C SER A 32 -7.46 -23.16 0.82
N ALA A 33 -7.23 -23.37 -0.43
CA ALA A 33 -6.20 -24.30 -0.89
C ALA A 33 -5.42 -23.85 -2.13
N TYR A 34 -5.90 -22.84 -2.83
CA TYR A 34 -5.38 -22.49 -4.15
C TYR A 34 -5.08 -21.01 -4.32
N CYS A 35 -5.29 -20.19 -3.30
CA CYS A 35 -5.05 -18.76 -3.36
C CYS A 35 -3.82 -18.39 -2.53
N ALA A 36 -2.87 -17.73 -3.16
CA ALA A 36 -1.77 -17.11 -2.44
C ALA A 36 -2.30 -16.06 -1.46
N PRO A 37 -1.62 -15.81 -0.33
CA PRO A 37 -1.98 -14.74 0.60
C PRO A 37 -2.21 -13.41 -0.12
N GLN A 38 -3.22 -12.66 0.29
CA GLN A 38 -3.57 -11.39 -0.35
C GLN A 38 -2.63 -10.25 0.07
N GLY A 39 -2.00 -10.38 1.24
CA GLY A 39 -1.07 -9.41 1.78
C GLY A 39 -0.39 -9.92 3.03
N SER A 40 0.34 -9.05 3.69
CA SER A 40 1.13 -9.34 4.88
C SER A 40 0.71 -8.44 6.04
N ASP A 41 1.13 -8.78 7.26
CA ASP A 41 0.79 -8.06 8.48
C ASP A 41 1.40 -6.66 8.50
N GLY A 42 0.76 -5.74 9.19
CA GLY A 42 1.34 -4.47 9.55
C GLY A 42 2.37 -4.60 10.68
N GLY A 43 3.28 -3.66 10.78
CA GLY A 43 4.22 -3.54 11.88
C GLY A 43 3.55 -3.02 13.16
N ALA A 44 4.07 -3.40 14.31
CA ALA A 44 3.64 -2.85 15.59
C ALA A 44 4.04 -1.38 15.73
N GLY A 45 3.29 -0.60 16.48
CA GLY A 45 3.72 0.72 16.93
C GLY A 45 4.89 0.60 17.92
N GLY A 46 5.78 1.59 17.92
CA GLY A 46 6.87 1.68 18.90
C GLY A 46 6.33 1.96 20.31
N PRO A 47 7.06 1.53 21.36
CA PRO A 47 6.75 1.94 22.73
C PRO A 47 6.94 3.46 22.86
N ALA A 48 6.48 4.05 23.98
CA ALA A 48 6.61 5.50 24.19
C ALA A 48 8.05 6.01 23.93
N PRO A 49 8.21 7.16 23.24
CA PRO A 49 7.20 8.12 22.82
C PRO A 49 6.71 7.99 21.35
N GLU A 50 5.88 7.02 21.08
CA GLU A 50 4.74 7.11 20.14
C GLU A 50 5.00 7.05 18.64
N SER A 51 5.90 6.19 18.13
CA SER A 51 5.99 5.99 16.68
C SER A 51 4.99 4.94 16.17
N GLY A 52 4.42 5.16 15.01
CA GLY A 52 3.54 4.21 14.31
C GLY A 52 4.31 3.12 13.58
N GLY A 53 3.76 1.92 13.51
CA GLY A 53 4.24 0.86 12.63
C GLY A 53 3.89 1.13 11.17
N GLY A 54 4.64 0.55 10.25
CA GLY A 54 4.33 0.55 8.82
C GLY A 54 3.21 -0.42 8.48
N GLY A 55 2.41 -0.12 7.47
CA GLY A 55 1.41 -1.04 6.92
C GLY A 55 2.06 -2.20 6.18
N GLY A 56 1.40 -3.35 6.17
CA GLY A 56 1.82 -4.50 5.38
C GLY A 56 1.70 -4.25 3.87
N GLY A 57 2.60 -4.82 3.11
CA GLY A 57 2.52 -4.87 1.65
C GLY A 57 2.02 -6.23 1.17
N ARG A 58 1.84 -6.36 -0.16
CA ARG A 58 1.47 -7.66 -0.75
C ARG A 58 2.59 -8.70 -0.61
N GLY A 59 3.85 -8.30 -0.61
CA GLY A 59 5.02 -9.17 -0.62
C GLY A 59 5.77 -9.24 0.71
N GLY A 60 5.46 -8.39 1.68
CA GLY A 60 6.13 -8.41 2.98
C GLY A 60 5.44 -7.57 4.05
N ALA A 61 5.69 -7.92 5.30
CA ALA A 61 5.14 -7.21 6.45
C ALA A 61 5.71 -5.79 6.58
N GLY A 62 4.94 -4.92 7.22
CA GLY A 62 5.43 -3.61 7.65
C GLY A 62 6.41 -3.75 8.81
N GLN A 63 7.30 -2.78 8.94
CA GLN A 63 8.23 -2.72 10.06
C GLN A 63 7.58 -2.09 11.30
N ALA A 64 8.04 -2.50 12.45
CA ALA A 64 7.63 -1.84 13.68
C ALA A 64 8.19 -0.41 13.75
N GLY A 65 7.47 0.45 14.45
CA GLY A 65 8.01 1.77 14.80
C GLY A 65 9.22 1.63 15.74
N ASP A 66 10.14 2.60 15.66
CA ASP A 66 11.36 2.61 16.46
C ASP A 66 11.03 2.85 17.95
N SER A 67 11.82 2.24 18.80
CA SER A 67 11.82 2.42 20.27
C SER A 67 12.97 3.29 20.77
N GLY A 68 13.76 3.85 19.86
CA GLY A 68 14.92 4.67 20.19
C GLY A 68 14.54 6.13 20.47
N PRO A 69 15.52 6.96 20.85
CA PRO A 69 15.27 8.37 21.19
C PRO A 69 14.81 9.23 20.01
N ALA A 70 14.91 8.72 18.77
CA ALA A 70 14.47 9.42 17.58
C ALA A 70 12.99 9.15 17.22
N ASP A 71 12.40 8.06 17.73
CA ASP A 71 11.02 7.66 17.49
C ASP A 71 10.59 7.66 16.01
N ALA A 72 11.41 7.08 15.15
CA ALA A 72 11.09 6.98 13.73
C ALA A 72 9.90 6.04 13.49
N GLY A 73 9.07 6.40 12.51
CA GLY A 73 7.99 5.51 12.05
C GLY A 73 8.53 4.26 11.37
N GLY A 74 7.82 3.14 11.47
CA GLY A 74 8.15 1.90 10.78
C GLY A 74 7.96 2.00 9.28
N ASP A 75 8.83 1.39 8.49
CA ASP A 75 8.70 1.37 7.04
C ASP A 75 7.54 0.46 6.59
N GLY A 76 6.91 0.85 5.50
CA GLY A 76 5.88 0.04 4.85
C GLY A 76 6.44 -1.24 4.24
N GLY A 77 5.66 -2.31 4.30
CA GLY A 77 5.99 -3.60 3.71
C GLY A 77 6.12 -3.54 2.20
N ILE A 78 6.98 -4.37 1.64
CA ILE A 78 7.19 -4.43 0.19
C ILE A 78 5.95 -4.95 -0.53
N GLY A 79 5.70 -4.42 -1.73
CA GLY A 79 4.73 -4.97 -2.68
C GLY A 79 5.21 -6.25 -3.34
N LEU A 80 4.43 -6.75 -4.29
CA LEU A 80 4.77 -7.94 -5.07
C LEU A 80 4.94 -7.60 -6.55
N ALA A 81 5.92 -8.26 -7.18
CA ALA A 81 6.14 -8.12 -8.60
C ALA A 81 4.96 -8.65 -9.42
N ASN A 82 4.57 -7.90 -10.44
CA ASN A 82 3.55 -8.32 -11.39
C ASN A 82 4.19 -9.08 -12.57
N LEU A 83 3.82 -10.33 -12.71
CA LEU A 83 4.26 -11.18 -13.82
C LEU A 83 3.27 -11.20 -15.00
N ILE A 84 2.11 -10.55 -14.86
CA ILE A 84 1.04 -10.53 -15.87
C ILE A 84 1.28 -9.43 -16.91
N ALA A 85 1.71 -8.25 -16.46
CA ALA A 85 1.93 -7.08 -17.31
C ALA A 85 3.31 -6.47 -17.05
N PRO A 86 4.41 -7.10 -17.49
CA PRO A 86 5.77 -6.65 -17.19
C PRO A 86 6.13 -5.28 -17.78
N ALA A 87 5.37 -4.79 -18.75
CA ALA A 87 5.59 -3.50 -19.40
C ALA A 87 4.70 -2.36 -18.88
N TYR A 88 4.14 -2.49 -17.66
CA TYR A 88 3.32 -1.41 -17.10
C TYR A 88 4.16 -0.16 -16.79
N PRO A 89 3.76 1.04 -17.25
CA PRO A 89 4.62 2.24 -17.21
C PRO A 89 5.02 2.71 -15.82
N LEU A 90 4.20 2.46 -14.80
CA LEU A 90 4.46 2.90 -13.42
C LEU A 90 5.34 1.93 -12.63
N GLY A 91 5.73 0.79 -13.21
CA GLY A 91 6.60 -0.16 -12.57
C GLY A 91 6.11 -1.60 -12.58
N THR A 92 6.88 -2.46 -11.96
CA THR A 92 6.62 -3.90 -11.91
C THR A 92 6.20 -4.40 -10.52
N VAL A 93 6.29 -3.57 -9.49
CA VAL A 93 5.94 -3.92 -8.10
C VAL A 93 4.67 -3.16 -7.70
N PHE A 94 3.73 -3.84 -7.05
CA PHE A 94 2.40 -3.33 -6.72
C PHE A 94 2.04 -3.59 -5.27
N ALA A 95 1.16 -2.78 -4.71
CA ALA A 95 0.60 -2.92 -3.38
C ALA A 95 1.66 -2.92 -2.28
N GLY A 96 2.54 -1.93 -2.27
CA GLY A 96 3.43 -1.64 -1.14
C GLY A 96 2.66 -1.00 0.01
N GLY A 97 3.06 -1.29 1.25
CA GLY A 97 2.48 -0.71 2.46
C GLY A 97 2.88 0.75 2.67
N GLY A 98 2.06 1.52 3.35
CA GLY A 98 2.42 2.89 3.77
C GLY A 98 3.37 2.88 4.96
N GLY A 99 4.25 3.88 5.08
CA GLY A 99 5.09 4.07 6.25
C GLY A 99 4.32 4.60 7.46
N GLY A 100 4.73 4.25 8.66
CA GLY A 100 4.21 4.75 9.93
C GLY A 100 4.64 6.19 10.22
N ALA A 101 3.89 6.90 11.03
CA ALA A 101 4.29 8.23 11.48
C ALA A 101 5.39 8.18 12.52
N SER A 102 6.24 9.21 12.59
CA SER A 102 7.16 9.35 13.72
C SER A 102 6.46 9.80 15.00
N GLY A 103 7.08 9.49 16.12
CA GLY A 103 6.70 9.99 17.44
C GLY A 103 7.30 11.35 17.79
N ASN A 104 7.20 11.70 19.08
CA ASN A 104 7.58 13.01 19.64
C ASN A 104 9.10 13.27 19.65
N GLY A 105 9.92 12.27 19.46
CA GLY A 105 11.39 12.39 19.53
C GLY A 105 12.03 13.09 18.32
N GLY A 106 11.25 13.49 17.31
CA GLY A 106 11.76 14.24 16.17
C GLY A 106 12.35 13.38 15.04
N GLY A 107 12.17 12.07 15.08
CA GLY A 107 12.54 11.17 13.99
C GLY A 107 11.68 11.37 12.74
N ASP A 108 12.10 10.75 11.66
CA ASP A 108 11.39 10.77 10.40
C ASP A 108 10.22 9.79 10.40
N GLY A 109 9.19 10.10 9.64
CA GLY A 109 8.17 9.13 9.28
C GLY A 109 8.77 8.01 8.44
N GLY A 110 8.30 6.78 8.66
CA GLY A 110 8.73 5.60 7.92
C GLY A 110 8.57 5.76 6.42
N ALA A 111 9.47 5.18 5.66
CA ALA A 111 9.38 5.16 4.21
C ALA A 111 8.19 4.32 3.75
N GLY A 112 7.58 4.70 2.63
CA GLY A 112 6.60 3.84 1.95
C GLY A 112 7.26 2.63 1.33
N GLY A 113 6.61 1.48 1.41
CA GLY A 113 7.12 0.25 0.81
C GLY A 113 7.15 0.33 -0.72
N PRO A 114 8.14 -0.32 -1.36
CA PRO A 114 8.17 -0.48 -2.81
C PRO A 114 6.86 -1.04 -3.34
N GLY A 115 6.37 -0.48 -4.43
CA GLY A 115 5.03 -0.79 -4.97
C GLY A 115 3.99 0.27 -4.64
N GLY A 116 4.44 1.50 -4.44
CA GLY A 116 3.58 2.67 -4.36
C GLY A 116 3.16 3.10 -2.96
N GLY A 117 3.80 2.59 -1.91
CA GLY A 117 3.53 3.03 -0.54
C GLY A 117 3.87 4.51 -0.32
N GLY A 118 3.01 5.23 0.39
CA GLY A 118 3.24 6.61 0.81
C GLY A 118 4.09 6.69 2.08
N ARG A 119 4.95 7.71 2.20
CA ARG A 119 5.77 7.97 3.39
C ARG A 119 4.91 8.44 4.57
N GLY A 120 5.21 7.99 5.76
CA GLY A 120 4.63 8.50 7.00
C GLY A 120 4.99 9.96 7.28
N GLY A 121 4.15 10.63 8.03
CA GLY A 121 4.37 12.00 8.45
C GLY A 121 5.32 12.12 9.63
N GLN A 122 5.99 13.24 9.76
CA GLN A 122 6.87 13.57 10.87
C GLN A 122 6.12 14.38 11.94
N HIS A 123 6.19 13.93 13.18
CA HIS A 123 5.62 14.69 14.30
C HIS A 123 6.39 16.01 14.48
N CYS A 124 5.68 17.09 14.69
CA CYS A 124 6.28 18.45 14.81
C CYS A 124 7.17 18.90 13.63
N GLY A 125 7.13 18.17 12.51
CA GLY A 125 7.86 18.56 11.31
C GLY A 125 7.19 19.70 10.54
N PRO A 126 7.92 20.35 9.63
CA PRO A 126 7.37 21.38 8.74
C PRO A 126 6.26 20.77 7.86
N PRO A 127 5.41 21.61 7.26
CA PRO A 127 4.34 21.13 6.36
C PRO A 127 4.83 20.23 5.21
N SER A 128 6.10 20.34 4.82
CA SER A 128 6.72 19.45 3.82
C SER A 128 6.89 18.00 4.28
N ASN A 129 6.84 17.76 5.60
CA ASN A 129 7.02 16.43 6.20
C ASN A 129 5.69 15.78 6.59
N GLN A 130 4.61 16.15 5.93
CA GLN A 130 3.32 15.49 6.07
C GLN A 130 3.35 14.07 5.49
N ALA A 131 2.40 13.26 5.92
CA ALA A 131 2.19 11.95 5.32
C ALA A 131 1.86 12.10 3.82
N LEU A 132 2.39 11.20 3.02
CA LEU A 132 2.14 11.16 1.59
C LEU A 132 1.10 10.10 1.23
N PRO A 133 0.29 10.35 0.19
CA PRO A 133 -0.60 9.33 -0.33
C PRO A 133 0.19 8.18 -0.98
N GLY A 134 -0.44 7.05 -1.11
CA GLY A 134 0.00 5.97 -1.97
C GLY A 134 -0.05 6.39 -3.44
N THR A 135 0.78 5.75 -4.26
CA THR A 135 0.87 6.05 -5.69
C THR A 135 -0.33 5.45 -6.44
N ASP A 136 -1.05 6.28 -7.17
CA ASP A 136 -2.14 5.84 -8.05
C ASP A 136 -1.63 4.89 -9.15
N GLY A 137 -2.44 3.90 -9.45
CA GLY A 137 -2.12 2.86 -10.42
C GLY A 137 -1.22 1.76 -9.88
N LEU A 138 -0.69 1.88 -8.67
CA LEU A 138 0.09 0.83 -8.00
C LEU A 138 -0.66 0.21 -6.81
N GLY A 139 -1.73 0.84 -6.31
CA GLY A 139 -2.52 0.31 -5.20
C GLY A 139 -1.76 0.29 -3.88
N GLY A 140 -0.82 1.19 -3.69
CA GLY A 140 -0.05 1.29 -2.45
C GLY A 140 -0.85 1.93 -1.32
N GLY A 141 -0.50 1.60 -0.07
CA GLY A 141 -1.08 2.21 1.13
C GLY A 141 -0.59 3.64 1.31
N GLY A 142 -1.43 4.50 1.90
CA GLY A 142 -1.02 5.84 2.29
C GLY A 142 -0.20 5.83 3.59
N GLY A 143 0.64 6.83 3.79
CA GLY A 143 1.43 7.00 5.00
C GLY A 143 0.60 7.38 6.22
N GLY A 144 1.03 6.95 7.40
CA GLY A 144 0.43 7.32 8.68
C GLY A 144 0.56 8.81 8.96
N GLY A 145 -0.53 9.44 9.40
CA GLY A 145 -0.53 10.86 9.76
C GLY A 145 0.17 11.09 11.11
N PRO A 146 0.93 12.18 11.24
CA PRO A 146 1.58 12.51 12.51
C PRO A 146 0.55 12.75 13.60
N GLY A 147 0.82 12.21 14.80
CA GLY A 147 0.01 12.47 15.98
C GLY A 147 0.27 13.85 16.61
N GLY A 148 -0.48 14.19 17.62
CA GLY A 148 -0.13 15.13 18.67
C GLY A 148 -0.82 16.49 18.62
N LEU A 149 -0.54 17.42 17.78
CA LEU A 149 -1.05 18.77 17.90
C LEU A 149 -2.34 18.99 17.09
N ALA A 150 -3.25 19.80 17.67
CA ALA A 150 -4.46 20.22 16.98
C ALA A 150 -4.08 20.88 15.63
N GLY A 151 -4.46 20.27 14.53
CA GLY A 151 -4.05 20.66 13.18
C GLY A 151 -2.91 19.84 12.61
N ALA A 152 -2.37 18.86 13.34
CA ALA A 152 -1.39 17.92 12.84
C ALA A 152 -1.90 17.20 11.58
N GLY A 153 -1.00 16.97 10.66
CA GLY A 153 -1.27 16.56 9.31
C GLY A 153 -2.15 15.30 9.20
N LYS A 154 -2.86 15.24 8.11
CA LYS A 154 -3.69 14.10 7.76
C LYS A 154 -2.80 12.91 7.39
N ALA A 155 -3.30 11.70 7.61
CA ALA A 155 -2.75 10.51 6.97
C ALA A 155 -2.87 10.64 5.45
N GLY A 156 -1.97 10.04 4.73
CA GLY A 156 -2.06 9.92 3.27
C GLY A 156 -3.20 8.97 2.87
N ASP A 157 -3.87 9.30 1.80
CA ASP A 157 -4.86 8.40 1.18
C ASP A 157 -4.15 7.21 0.51
N GLY A 158 -4.81 6.07 0.42
CA GLY A 158 -4.32 4.97 -0.39
C GLY A 158 -4.34 5.31 -1.89
N GLY A 159 -3.37 4.81 -2.63
CA GLY A 159 -3.33 4.96 -4.09
C GLY A 159 -4.38 4.08 -4.77
N ASN A 160 -4.92 4.56 -5.89
CA ASN A 160 -5.82 3.76 -6.72
C ASN A 160 -5.13 2.50 -7.22
N GLY A 161 -5.87 1.40 -7.28
CA GLY A 161 -5.39 0.14 -7.82
C GLY A 161 -5.47 0.08 -9.35
N VAL A 162 -4.99 -1.05 -9.89
CA VAL A 162 -5.08 -1.41 -11.30
C VAL A 162 -5.49 -2.86 -11.42
N VAL A 163 -6.24 -3.19 -12.49
CA VAL A 163 -6.61 -4.57 -12.81
C VAL A 163 -5.97 -4.97 -14.13
N PHE A 164 -5.27 -6.10 -14.13
CA PHE A 164 -4.72 -6.72 -15.34
C PHE A 164 -5.50 -7.99 -15.66
N LEU A 165 -6.00 -8.05 -16.88
CA LEU A 165 -6.62 -9.25 -17.43
C LEU A 165 -5.73 -9.79 -18.53
N ARG A 166 -5.24 -11.02 -18.40
CA ARG A 166 -4.47 -11.72 -19.42
C ARG A 166 -5.22 -12.93 -19.95
N TYR A 167 -5.32 -13.02 -21.24
CA TYR A 167 -6.00 -14.12 -21.95
C TYR A 167 -5.26 -14.48 -23.26
N ALA A 168 -5.47 -15.69 -23.74
CA ALA A 168 -4.88 -16.11 -25.01
C ALA A 168 -5.47 -15.28 -26.17
N THR A 169 -4.60 -14.73 -27.01
CA THR A 169 -5.07 -13.90 -28.15
C THR A 169 -5.95 -14.70 -29.12
N ALA A 170 -5.74 -16.01 -29.22
CA ALA A 170 -6.60 -16.89 -30.04
C ALA A 170 -8.05 -17.02 -29.54
N CYS A 171 -8.31 -16.70 -28.28
CA CYS A 171 -9.67 -16.65 -27.73
C CYS A 171 -10.40 -15.36 -28.10
N LYS A 172 -9.77 -14.47 -28.84
CA LYS A 172 -10.31 -13.22 -29.29
C LYS A 172 -11.21 -13.45 -30.50
N THR A 173 -12.51 -13.46 -30.30
CA THR A 173 -13.49 -13.53 -31.37
C THR A 173 -14.07 -12.14 -31.64
N GLY A 174 -13.47 -11.38 -32.55
CA GLY A 174 -13.98 -10.07 -32.95
C GLY A 174 -13.16 -8.87 -32.50
N SER A 175 -13.73 -7.69 -32.61
CA SER A 175 -13.10 -6.42 -32.23
C SER A 175 -13.24 -6.20 -30.73
N HIS A 176 -12.13 -6.16 -30.02
CA HIS A 176 -12.15 -5.79 -28.60
C HIS A 176 -12.28 -4.29 -28.44
N ALA A 177 -13.35 -3.87 -27.83
CA ALA A 177 -13.46 -2.51 -27.32
C ALA A 177 -13.14 -2.49 -25.84
N VAL A 178 -12.15 -1.72 -25.44
CA VAL A 178 -11.87 -1.40 -24.04
C VAL A 178 -12.27 0.05 -23.81
N THR A 179 -13.21 0.28 -22.92
CA THR A 179 -13.72 1.62 -22.62
C THR A 179 -13.54 1.95 -21.14
N PRO A 180 -13.34 3.19 -20.75
CA PRO A 180 -12.98 4.37 -21.56
C PRO A 180 -11.53 4.31 -22.06
N PRO A 181 -11.07 5.29 -22.86
CA PRO A 181 -9.75 5.26 -23.51
C PRO A 181 -8.55 5.29 -22.55
N ALA A 182 -8.77 5.58 -21.25
CA ALA A 182 -7.75 5.42 -20.21
C ALA A 182 -7.36 3.95 -19.94
N ASN A 183 -8.25 3.00 -20.29
CA ASN A 183 -7.97 1.57 -20.24
C ASN A 183 -7.32 1.12 -21.55
N THR A 184 -6.35 0.25 -21.48
CA THR A 184 -5.55 -0.14 -22.66
C THR A 184 -5.51 -1.65 -22.83
N SER A 185 -5.23 -2.09 -24.04
CA SER A 185 -5.01 -3.50 -24.36
C SER A 185 -3.81 -3.64 -25.28
N ALA A 186 -2.93 -4.59 -24.98
CA ALA A 186 -1.71 -4.85 -25.76
C ALA A 186 -1.49 -6.35 -25.92
N THR A 187 -0.95 -6.74 -27.08
CA THR A 187 -0.56 -8.14 -27.34
C THR A 187 0.87 -8.36 -26.82
N VAL A 188 1.03 -9.40 -26.02
CA VAL A 188 2.33 -9.81 -25.44
C VAL A 188 2.52 -11.31 -25.75
N GLY A 189 3.31 -11.61 -26.76
CA GLY A 189 3.46 -12.98 -27.28
C GLY A 189 2.12 -13.53 -27.80
N SER A 190 1.74 -14.70 -27.33
CA SER A 190 0.46 -15.36 -27.68
C SER A 190 -0.72 -14.90 -26.82
N CYS A 191 -0.52 -13.94 -25.94
CA CYS A 191 -1.55 -13.43 -25.02
C CYS A 191 -1.87 -11.97 -25.31
N THR A 192 -3.09 -11.56 -24.95
CA THR A 192 -3.47 -10.16 -24.83
C THR A 192 -3.57 -9.80 -23.34
N VAL A 193 -3.01 -8.64 -22.99
CA VAL A 193 -3.10 -8.08 -21.65
C VAL A 193 -3.93 -6.80 -21.73
N THR A 194 -5.03 -6.75 -20.98
CA THR A 194 -5.85 -5.57 -20.82
C THR A 194 -5.62 -4.97 -19.44
N THR A 195 -5.40 -3.67 -19.40
CA THR A 195 -5.13 -2.88 -18.20
C THR A 195 -6.29 -1.94 -17.93
N PHE A 196 -6.87 -2.03 -16.76
CA PHE A 196 -7.93 -1.15 -16.28
C PHE A 196 -7.38 -0.26 -15.18
N THR A 197 -7.26 1.03 -15.44
CA THR A 197 -6.87 2.06 -14.48
C THR A 197 -8.09 2.84 -13.97
N VAL A 198 -9.21 2.69 -14.61
CA VAL A 198 -10.52 3.25 -14.24
C VAL A 198 -11.60 2.21 -14.49
N THR A 199 -12.77 2.41 -13.92
CA THR A 199 -13.95 1.56 -14.20
C THR A 199 -14.18 1.44 -15.70
N GLY A 200 -14.36 0.22 -16.17
CA GLY A 200 -14.54 -0.03 -17.59
C GLY A 200 -15.08 -1.44 -17.89
N THR A 201 -15.33 -1.69 -19.15
CA THR A 201 -15.79 -2.99 -19.64
C THR A 201 -14.90 -3.50 -20.75
N ILE A 202 -14.82 -4.81 -20.87
CA ILE A 202 -14.23 -5.50 -22.01
C ILE A 202 -15.30 -6.44 -22.58
N THR A 203 -15.44 -6.42 -23.90
CA THR A 203 -16.24 -7.40 -24.63
C THR A 203 -15.27 -8.35 -25.31
N LEU A 204 -15.37 -9.63 -25.02
CA LEU A 204 -14.55 -10.71 -25.56
C LEU A 204 -15.25 -11.38 -26.74
#